data_ac487f873a100f1a8ed5c451a72d24a1
#
_entry.id   ac487f873a100f1a8ed5c451a72d24a1
#
_cell.length_a   1.000
_cell.length_b   1.000
_cell.length_c   1.000
_cell.angle_alpha   90.00
_cell.angle_beta   90.00
_cell.angle_gamma   90.00
#
_symmetry.space_group_name_H-M   'P 1'
#
loop_
_entity.id
_entity.type
_entity.pdbx_description
1 polymer ?
#
loop_
_entity_poly.entity_id
_entity_poly.type
_entity_poly.pdbx_seq_one_letter_code
_entity_poly.pdbx_strand_id
1 'polypeptide(L)'
;MTYKNLRNTYKMTIILILFISGLFISIHLMNSTFSKTREEIINLSREESHTNIEWLKNSEFDNTDSWNIVENGDYTDLNGEITQGVANYYLLGDEGEMKIDNALNDSDWTQINNPDLPILPDEYNITAAGAEVFHLWHENVNQTRNRPSVRWNRTITLPVNMSDYIITSANLEVIFNATVTVSPHDGGGIDREGDVGLDDYSSGDFADFYVLISDLDETFEPIIIASNRTSDLGQDSPAVDSYPDTPLNEVPEDVLISVLTTALENDDYNFVITLGIDIYCEDNEIGVDQDRWDSLIIRSLNLTFTYTKKMNQFTFAEWNQVANQIKGSNVQITQATLNFDHKINESWNALLSPSSEFRLRINDNFLEDSIKLSTLTTSFEQAKVGGYDIKNFLKPDDNFTVAIQLYLADEFLLDHDINISIDNVFLIVSYKEIFEDIIPEPLLFLIILISAIIGAAAIGSYLIAYQLVLKYPKSVRKVRKFRKTLKNQKNPRVSVLDRKSDFENSYKKETSKSSRLLKVHPMKNKPITEKRLI
;
A
#
# COMPACT_ATOMS: atom_id res chain seq x y z
N MET A 1 -36.41 44.07 -85.34
CA MET A 1 -36.68 43.11 -84.22
C MET A 1 -38.17 42.98 -84.11
N THR A 2 -38.75 41.82 -84.49
CA THR A 2 -40.18 41.69 -84.63
C THR A 2 -40.83 41.46 -83.25
N TYR A 3 -41.96 42.06 -83.01
CA TYR A 3 -42.82 42.08 -81.82
C TYR A 3 -42.99 40.70 -81.11
N LYS A 4 -42.79 39.64 -81.82
CA LYS A 4 -42.90 38.25 -81.36
C LYS A 4 -41.68 37.77 -80.49
N ASN A 5 -40.50 38.33 -80.70
CA ASN A 5 -39.31 38.05 -79.90
C ASN A 5 -39.33 38.79 -78.56
N LEU A 6 -39.89 40.03 -78.57
CA LEU A 6 -40.05 40.78 -77.31
C LEU A 6 -40.97 40.08 -76.32
N ARG A 7 -42.08 39.55 -76.85
CA ARG A 7 -43.07 38.80 -75.98
C ARG A 7 -42.54 37.50 -75.35
N ASN A 8 -41.62 36.81 -76.06
CA ASN A 8 -40.99 35.63 -75.50
C ASN A 8 -39.88 35.95 -74.49
N THR A 9 -39.17 37.01 -74.72
CA THR A 9 -38.16 37.52 -73.77
C THR A 9 -38.85 38.01 -72.51
N TYR A 10 -39.93 38.73 -72.60
CA TYR A 10 -40.71 39.18 -71.44
C TYR A 10 -41.32 38.05 -70.63
N LYS A 11 -41.83 37.00 -71.25
CA LYS A 11 -42.29 35.84 -70.56
C LYS A 11 -41.18 35.09 -69.83
N MET A 12 -40.02 35.02 -70.44
CA MET A 12 -38.84 34.40 -69.77
C MET A 12 -38.34 35.22 -68.58
N THR A 13 -38.35 36.56 -68.72
CA THR A 13 -37.94 37.45 -67.64
C THR A 13 -38.92 37.36 -66.45
N ILE A 14 -40.22 37.31 -66.69
CA ILE A 14 -41.23 37.16 -65.63
C ILE A 14 -41.10 35.80 -64.93
N ILE A 15 -40.87 34.72 -65.66
CA ILE A 15 -40.64 33.43 -65.07
C ILE A 15 -39.37 33.39 -64.23
N LEU A 16 -38.31 34.05 -64.68
CA LEU A 16 -37.04 34.17 -63.94
C LEU A 16 -37.21 35.01 -62.68
N ILE A 17 -37.95 36.13 -62.77
CA ILE A 17 -38.23 36.97 -61.57
C ILE A 17 -39.09 36.23 -60.55
N LEU A 18 -40.13 35.49 -61.01
CA LEU A 18 -40.94 34.69 -60.12
C LEU A 18 -40.16 33.54 -59.47
N PHE A 19 -39.20 33.00 -60.23
CA PHE A 19 -38.31 31.94 -59.67
C PHE A 19 -37.31 32.53 -58.66
N ILE A 20 -36.72 33.68 -58.95
CA ILE A 20 -35.80 34.36 -58.02
C ILE A 20 -36.56 34.85 -56.76
N SER A 21 -37.76 35.46 -56.93
CA SER A 21 -38.56 35.84 -55.75
C SER A 21 -39.03 34.65 -54.90
N GLY A 22 -39.39 33.54 -55.52
CA GLY A 22 -39.68 32.31 -54.83
C GLY A 22 -38.49 31.75 -54.03
N LEU A 23 -37.30 31.86 -54.64
CA LEU A 23 -36.06 31.45 -53.96
C LEU A 23 -35.73 32.36 -52.77
N PHE A 24 -35.90 33.68 -52.92
CA PHE A 24 -35.71 34.64 -51.82
C PHE A 24 -36.71 34.47 -50.69
N ILE A 25 -37.99 34.19 -50.98
CA ILE A 25 -39.00 33.92 -49.98
C ILE A 25 -38.66 32.60 -49.26
N SER A 26 -38.21 31.57 -49.97
CA SER A 26 -37.80 30.30 -49.38
C SER A 26 -36.57 30.47 -48.48
N ILE A 27 -35.57 31.25 -48.89
CA ILE A 27 -34.38 31.53 -48.09
C ILE A 27 -34.77 32.37 -46.85
N HIS A 28 -35.67 33.32 -46.99
CA HIS A 28 -36.10 34.16 -45.87
C HIS A 28 -36.94 33.34 -44.82
N LEU A 29 -37.84 32.48 -45.30
CA LEU A 29 -38.56 31.53 -44.48
C LEU A 29 -37.61 30.52 -43.79
N MET A 30 -36.61 30.05 -44.52
CA MET A 30 -35.58 29.17 -43.99
C MET A 30 -34.77 29.85 -42.87
N ASN A 31 -34.31 31.09 -43.12
CA ASN A 31 -33.57 31.85 -42.10
C ASN A 31 -34.42 32.18 -40.87
N SER A 32 -35.70 32.51 -41.04
CA SER A 32 -36.60 32.75 -39.89
C SER A 32 -36.89 31.49 -39.09
N THR A 33 -37.04 30.34 -39.77
CA THR A 33 -37.24 29.04 -39.11
C THR A 33 -35.96 28.59 -38.42
N PHE A 34 -34.79 28.76 -39.05
CA PHE A 34 -33.50 28.45 -38.46
C PHE A 34 -33.18 29.31 -37.23
N SER A 35 -33.51 30.60 -37.26
CA SER A 35 -33.35 31.49 -36.11
C SER A 35 -34.23 31.05 -34.94
N LYS A 36 -35.51 30.74 -35.21
CA LYS A 36 -36.46 30.28 -34.17
C LYS A 36 -36.10 28.91 -33.59
N THR A 37 -35.64 27.99 -34.45
CA THR A 37 -35.20 26.65 -34.01
C THR A 37 -33.87 26.72 -33.24
N ARG A 38 -33.01 27.70 -33.59
CA ARG A 38 -31.75 27.92 -32.85
C ARG A 38 -32.00 28.45 -31.44
N GLU A 39 -32.98 29.32 -31.23
CA GLU A 39 -33.39 29.77 -29.90
C GLU A 39 -34.07 28.66 -29.11
N GLU A 40 -34.89 27.80 -29.75
CA GLU A 40 -35.47 26.63 -29.09
C GLU A 40 -34.43 25.54 -28.79
N ILE A 41 -33.41 25.32 -29.62
CA ILE A 41 -32.30 24.36 -29.38
C ILE A 41 -31.39 24.88 -28.26
N ILE A 42 -31.13 26.16 -28.15
CA ILE A 42 -30.35 26.73 -27.05
C ILE A 42 -31.09 26.59 -25.72
N ASN A 43 -32.41 26.56 -25.73
CA ASN A 43 -33.24 26.32 -24.55
C ASN A 43 -33.47 24.80 -24.25
N LEU A 44 -33.00 23.90 -25.10
CA LEU A 44 -33.12 22.45 -24.96
C LEU A 44 -31.82 21.73 -24.55
N SER A 45 -30.72 22.45 -24.32
CA SER A 45 -29.58 21.91 -23.57
C SER A 45 -29.99 21.81 -22.11
N ARG A 46 -30.71 20.74 -21.78
CA ARG A 46 -31.14 20.41 -20.42
C ARG A 46 -29.91 19.93 -19.69
N GLU A 47 -29.24 20.86 -18.99
CA GLU A 47 -28.29 20.50 -17.94
C GLU A 47 -29.10 19.96 -16.76
N GLU A 48 -28.95 18.68 -16.44
CA GLU A 48 -29.44 18.11 -15.20
C GLU A 48 -28.30 18.16 -14.18
N SER A 49 -28.47 18.94 -13.12
CA SER A 49 -27.47 19.06 -12.06
C SER A 49 -27.85 18.18 -10.88
N HIS A 50 -26.95 17.29 -10.50
CA HIS A 50 -27.04 16.45 -9.30
C HIS A 50 -26.09 17.04 -8.26
N THR A 51 -26.62 17.42 -7.09
CA THR A 51 -25.85 18.11 -6.06
C THR A 51 -25.88 17.34 -4.75
N ASN A 52 -24.74 17.29 -4.07
CA ASN A 52 -24.59 16.74 -2.72
C ASN A 52 -25.08 15.27 -2.59
N ILE A 53 -24.69 14.42 -3.51
CA ILE A 53 -25.03 13.00 -3.47
C ILE A 53 -23.94 12.27 -2.68
N GLU A 54 -24.36 11.50 -1.64
CA GLU A 54 -23.50 10.57 -0.94
C GLU A 54 -23.13 9.42 -1.87
N TRP A 55 -21.84 9.12 -1.98
CA TRP A 55 -21.31 8.19 -2.98
C TRP A 55 -20.76 6.89 -2.40
N LEU A 56 -20.55 6.84 -1.07
CA LEU A 56 -20.18 5.61 -0.38
C LEU A 56 -21.41 4.73 -0.14
N LYS A 57 -21.19 3.44 0.02
CA LYS A 57 -22.26 2.46 0.21
C LYS A 57 -22.68 2.30 1.67
N ASN A 58 -21.75 2.56 2.58
CA ASN A 58 -21.93 2.40 4.01
C ASN A 58 -21.05 3.44 4.73
N SER A 59 -21.54 4.67 4.80
CA SER A 59 -20.83 5.81 5.38
C SER A 59 -20.75 5.75 6.91
N GLU A 60 -21.70 5.06 7.55
CA GLU A 60 -21.87 5.01 9.01
C GLU A 60 -21.42 3.66 9.62
N PHE A 61 -20.74 2.81 8.84
CA PHE A 61 -20.29 1.50 9.28
C PHE A 61 -21.37 0.60 9.92
N ASP A 62 -22.62 0.76 9.50
CA ASP A 62 -23.76 -0.01 10.03
C ASP A 62 -23.59 -1.53 9.92
N ASN A 63 -22.75 -1.96 8.98
CA ASN A 63 -22.39 -3.35 8.75
C ASN A 63 -20.98 -3.45 8.15
N THR A 64 -20.47 -4.67 8.06
CA THR A 64 -19.13 -4.96 7.51
C THR A 64 -19.11 -5.14 5.98
N ASP A 65 -20.26 -5.08 5.30
CA ASP A 65 -20.39 -5.58 3.92
C ASP A 65 -19.67 -4.73 2.84
N SER A 66 -19.33 -3.49 3.13
CA SER A 66 -18.77 -2.59 2.12
C SER A 66 -17.34 -2.14 2.41
N TRP A 67 -16.92 -2.24 3.65
CA TRP A 67 -15.58 -1.89 4.07
C TRP A 67 -14.74 -3.14 4.28
N ASN A 68 -13.54 -3.14 3.75
CA ASN A 68 -12.56 -4.20 3.94
C ASN A 68 -11.35 -3.63 4.69
N ILE A 69 -10.87 -4.39 5.67
CA ILE A 69 -9.58 -4.12 6.30
C ILE A 69 -8.45 -4.76 5.48
N VAL A 70 -7.40 -4.02 5.25
CA VAL A 70 -6.14 -4.50 4.68
C VAL A 70 -5.03 -4.12 5.64
N GLU A 71 -4.27 -5.09 6.05
CA GLU A 71 -3.16 -4.94 7.00
C GLU A 71 -1.86 -5.31 6.29
N ASN A 72 -0.80 -4.57 6.59
CA ASN A 72 0.55 -4.86 6.13
C ASN A 72 1.50 -4.74 7.32
N GLY A 73 2.23 -5.82 7.58
CA GLY A 73 3.08 -5.95 8.73
C GLY A 73 2.63 -7.09 9.62
N ASP A 74 2.96 -7.01 10.90
CA ASP A 74 2.58 -8.01 11.87
C ASP A 74 1.14 -7.77 12.36
N TYR A 75 0.27 -8.79 12.24
CA TYR A 75 -1.10 -8.74 12.76
C TYR A 75 -1.14 -8.59 14.29
N THR A 76 -0.04 -8.89 14.96
CA THR A 76 0.09 -8.71 16.40
C THR A 76 0.30 -7.26 16.79
N ASP A 77 0.70 -6.38 15.87
CA ASP A 77 0.94 -4.96 16.12
C ASP A 77 -0.32 -4.13 15.94
N LEU A 78 -1.03 -4.38 14.85
CA LEU A 78 -2.14 -3.53 14.42
C LEU A 78 -3.20 -4.37 13.72
N ASN A 79 -4.44 -4.24 14.16
CA ASN A 79 -5.59 -4.83 13.49
C ASN A 79 -6.77 -3.87 13.42
N GLY A 80 -7.84 -4.27 12.74
CA GLY A 80 -9.03 -3.44 12.61
C GLY A 80 -10.33 -4.24 12.71
N GLU A 81 -11.34 -3.65 13.35
CA GLU A 81 -12.67 -4.23 13.49
C GLU A 81 -13.77 -3.15 13.42
N ILE A 82 -14.89 -3.48 12.78
CA ILE A 82 -16.10 -2.66 12.85
C ILE A 82 -16.96 -3.15 14.02
N THR A 83 -17.16 -2.28 15.00
CA THR A 83 -17.97 -2.58 16.18
C THR A 83 -18.94 -1.42 16.45
N GLN A 84 -20.23 -1.74 16.65
CA GLN A 84 -21.27 -0.78 17.01
C GLN A 84 -21.40 0.43 16.04
N GLY A 85 -21.20 0.20 14.74
CA GLY A 85 -21.29 1.27 13.75
C GLY A 85 -20.04 2.15 13.67
N VAL A 86 -18.90 1.71 14.20
CA VAL A 86 -17.65 2.45 14.19
C VAL A 86 -16.53 1.54 13.69
N ALA A 87 -15.71 2.02 12.81
CA ALA A 87 -14.50 1.31 12.39
C ALA A 87 -13.35 1.67 13.33
N ASN A 88 -12.72 0.65 13.88
CA ASN A 88 -11.65 0.80 14.85
C ASN A 88 -10.34 0.26 14.30
N TYR A 89 -9.26 0.86 14.74
CA TYR A 89 -7.91 0.34 14.66
C TYR A 89 -7.43 0.08 16.09
N TYR A 90 -6.92 -1.11 16.32
CA TYR A 90 -6.35 -1.52 17.60
C TYR A 90 -4.84 -1.65 17.44
N LEU A 91 -4.09 -0.79 18.12
CA LEU A 91 -2.66 -1.00 18.33
C LEU A 91 -2.56 -1.91 19.54
N LEU A 92 -1.98 -3.08 19.35
CA LEU A 92 -1.92 -4.13 20.36
C LEU A 92 -0.61 -4.02 21.14
N GLY A 93 -0.62 -3.20 22.18
CA GLY A 93 0.48 -3.10 23.13
C GLY A 93 0.42 -4.21 24.17
N ASP A 94 1.53 -4.51 24.78
CA ASP A 94 1.63 -5.48 25.88
C ASP A 94 2.88 -5.23 26.73
N GLU A 95 2.78 -5.49 28.02
CA GLU A 95 3.89 -5.46 28.95
C GLU A 95 3.82 -6.71 29.85
N GLY A 96 4.94 -7.39 30.00
CA GLY A 96 5.01 -8.57 30.83
C GLY A 96 6.20 -8.55 31.78
N GLU A 97 6.12 -9.39 32.80
CA GLU A 97 7.18 -9.63 33.77
C GLU A 97 7.47 -11.14 33.85
N MET A 98 8.75 -11.50 33.73
CA MET A 98 9.22 -12.86 34.03
C MET A 98 9.90 -12.88 35.37
N LYS A 99 9.50 -13.86 36.21
CA LYS A 99 10.08 -14.11 37.53
C LYS A 99 10.55 -15.54 37.63
N ILE A 100 11.81 -15.71 38.03
CA ILE A 100 12.41 -16.98 38.33
C ILE A 100 12.81 -16.89 39.79
N ASP A 101 11.85 -17.27 40.66
CA ASP A 101 12.03 -17.18 42.10
C ASP A 101 12.58 -18.50 42.63
N ASN A 102 13.63 -18.45 43.41
CA ASN A 102 14.13 -19.47 44.33
C ASN A 102 13.93 -20.94 43.85
N ALA A 103 14.07 -21.09 42.55
CA ALA A 103 13.69 -22.28 41.79
C ALA A 103 14.68 -23.45 41.95
N LEU A 104 15.59 -23.38 42.96
CA LEU A 104 16.60 -24.40 43.18
C LEU A 104 16.01 -25.72 43.68
N ASN A 105 14.75 -25.72 44.07
CA ASN A 105 14.00 -26.88 44.50
C ASN A 105 13.29 -27.64 43.40
N ASP A 106 13.44 -27.19 42.18
CA ASP A 106 12.67 -27.69 41.03
C ASP A 106 13.36 -28.91 40.40
N SER A 107 12.58 -29.92 40.09
CA SER A 107 13.01 -31.12 39.35
C SER A 107 13.48 -30.81 37.91
N ASP A 108 13.37 -29.57 37.46
CA ASP A 108 13.70 -29.14 36.09
C ASP A 108 15.20 -28.83 35.91
N TRP A 109 15.99 -28.86 36.99
CA TRP A 109 17.42 -28.73 36.92
C TRP A 109 18.09 -30.03 36.48
N THR A 110 18.95 -29.94 35.47
CA THR A 110 19.71 -31.08 34.96
C THR A 110 21.19 -30.88 35.24
N GLN A 111 21.82 -31.84 35.90
CA GLN A 111 23.27 -31.83 36.10
C GLN A 111 23.98 -32.04 34.75
N ILE A 112 24.98 -31.21 34.50
CA ILE A 112 25.90 -31.33 33.38
C ILE A 112 27.35 -31.27 33.82
N ASN A 113 28.25 -31.80 33.01
CA ASN A 113 29.68 -31.69 33.26
C ASN A 113 30.22 -30.38 32.73
N ASN A 114 31.15 -29.78 33.47
CA ASN A 114 31.95 -28.68 32.92
C ASN A 114 32.96 -29.27 31.92
N PRO A 115 32.92 -28.89 30.62
CA PRO A 115 33.83 -29.48 29.63
C PRO A 115 35.32 -29.19 29.91
N ASP A 116 35.61 -28.05 30.55
CA ASP A 116 36.96 -27.62 30.88
C ASP A 116 37.49 -28.24 32.16
N LEU A 117 36.59 -28.63 33.08
CA LEU A 117 36.89 -29.21 34.37
C LEU A 117 36.03 -30.47 34.56
N PRO A 118 36.41 -31.59 33.94
CA PRO A 118 35.57 -32.80 33.88
C PRO A 118 35.53 -33.63 35.16
N ILE A 119 36.27 -33.26 36.20
CA ILE A 119 36.28 -33.96 37.47
C ILE A 119 35.07 -33.53 38.28
N LEU A 120 34.25 -34.49 38.73
CA LEU A 120 33.10 -34.17 39.55
C LEU A 120 33.48 -34.18 41.05
N PRO A 121 32.84 -33.36 41.90
CA PRO A 121 32.91 -33.46 43.34
C PRO A 121 32.37 -34.83 43.82
N ASP A 122 32.67 -35.22 45.08
CA ASP A 122 32.24 -36.52 45.64
C ASP A 122 30.72 -36.61 45.76
N GLU A 123 30.07 -35.54 46.20
CA GLU A 123 28.62 -35.45 46.26
C GLU A 123 28.16 -34.08 45.72
N TYR A 124 27.09 -34.09 44.95
CA TYR A 124 26.48 -32.88 44.41
C TYR A 124 24.99 -33.10 44.19
N ASN A 125 24.16 -32.15 44.59
CA ASN A 125 22.71 -32.29 44.48
C ASN A 125 22.01 -30.93 44.52
N ILE A 126 20.80 -30.87 44.03
CA ILE A 126 19.87 -29.75 44.27
C ILE A 126 18.87 -30.22 45.34
N THR A 127 18.81 -29.48 46.43
CA THR A 127 17.94 -29.75 47.58
C THR A 127 17.10 -28.53 47.91
N ALA A 128 16.20 -28.67 48.89
CA ALA A 128 15.47 -27.51 49.42
C ALA A 128 16.38 -26.41 50.01
N ALA A 129 17.62 -26.72 50.31
CA ALA A 129 18.62 -25.76 50.82
C ALA A 129 19.33 -25.02 49.69
N GLY A 130 19.34 -25.53 48.47
CA GLY A 130 20.02 -24.97 47.29
C GLY A 130 20.72 -26.03 46.45
N ALA A 131 21.56 -25.56 45.52
CA ALA A 131 22.49 -26.40 44.77
C ALA A 131 23.76 -26.59 45.60
N GLU A 132 23.95 -27.81 46.12
CA GLU A 132 24.93 -28.13 47.13
C GLU A 132 25.99 -29.11 46.64
N VAL A 133 27.22 -28.89 47.08
CA VAL A 133 28.40 -29.69 46.76
C VAL A 133 29.13 -30.06 48.03
N PHE A 134 29.58 -31.31 48.13
CA PHE A 134 30.55 -31.82 49.08
C PHE A 134 31.75 -32.39 48.33
N HIS A 135 32.97 -32.12 48.82
CA HIS A 135 34.18 -32.70 48.26
C HIS A 135 35.21 -32.95 49.35
N LEU A 136 35.95 -34.06 49.25
CA LEU A 136 37.02 -34.41 50.14
C LEU A 136 38.33 -34.43 49.35
N TRP A 137 39.21 -33.52 49.65
CA TRP A 137 40.53 -33.46 49.07
C TRP A 137 41.52 -34.27 49.92
N HIS A 138 42.33 -35.05 49.26
CA HIS A 138 43.47 -35.73 49.85
C HIS A 138 44.66 -35.62 48.89
N GLU A 139 45.73 -35.02 49.40
CA GLU A 139 46.99 -35.08 48.67
C GLU A 139 47.43 -36.54 48.46
N ASN A 140 47.95 -36.85 47.33
CA ASN A 140 48.68 -38.09 47.08
C ASN A 140 49.93 -37.82 46.23
N VAL A 141 50.89 -38.77 46.24
CA VAL A 141 52.23 -38.64 45.59
C VAL A 141 52.17 -38.26 44.08
N ASN A 142 51.01 -38.39 43.45
CA ASN A 142 50.81 -38.10 42.01
C ASN A 142 49.82 -36.96 41.75
N GLN A 143 49.23 -36.37 42.79
CA GLN A 143 48.21 -35.35 42.64
C GLN A 143 48.40 -34.29 43.72
N THR A 144 49.01 -33.21 43.33
CA THR A 144 49.29 -32.03 44.18
C THR A 144 48.19 -30.98 44.06
N ARG A 145 47.22 -31.16 43.19
CA ARG A 145 46.06 -30.30 43.00
C ARG A 145 44.91 -31.02 42.35
N ASN A 146 43.70 -30.54 42.56
CA ASN A 146 42.49 -31.01 41.94
C ASN A 146 41.54 -29.85 41.67
N ARG A 147 40.73 -29.98 40.60
CA ARG A 147 39.71 -28.99 40.24
C ARG A 147 38.37 -29.66 39.96
N PRO A 148 37.65 -30.10 40.98
CA PRO A 148 36.31 -30.64 40.81
C PRO A 148 35.32 -29.50 40.42
N SER A 149 34.42 -29.83 39.54
CA SER A 149 33.42 -28.88 39.06
C SER A 149 32.09 -29.58 38.78
N VAL A 150 31.01 -28.87 39.04
CA VAL A 150 29.66 -29.30 38.66
C VAL A 150 28.83 -28.13 38.19
N ARG A 151 27.99 -28.41 37.23
CA ARG A 151 27.03 -27.43 36.70
C ARG A 151 25.63 -28.03 36.69
N TRP A 152 24.62 -27.16 36.80
CA TRP A 152 23.22 -27.51 36.63
C TRP A 152 22.55 -26.52 35.71
N ASN A 153 21.90 -27.04 34.68
CA ASN A 153 21.18 -26.26 33.69
C ASN A 153 19.68 -26.33 33.95
N ARG A 154 19.02 -25.21 33.70
CA ARG A 154 17.57 -25.11 33.61
C ARG A 154 17.17 -24.32 32.40
N THR A 155 16.31 -24.88 31.55
CA THR A 155 15.67 -24.13 30.45
C THR A 155 14.51 -23.32 31.00
N ILE A 156 14.48 -22.06 30.66
CA ILE A 156 13.41 -21.11 30.98
C ILE A 156 12.62 -20.88 29.72
N THR A 157 11.30 -21.05 29.78
CA THR A 157 10.38 -20.81 28.67
C THR A 157 9.52 -19.59 28.96
N LEU A 158 9.51 -18.62 28.06
CA LEU A 158 8.69 -17.43 28.16
C LEU A 158 7.28 -17.68 27.60
N PRO A 159 6.27 -16.96 28.11
CA PRO A 159 4.89 -17.09 27.64
C PRO A 159 4.63 -16.43 26.27
N VAL A 160 5.54 -15.57 25.82
CA VAL A 160 5.42 -14.77 24.60
C VAL A 160 6.64 -14.97 23.69
N ASN A 161 6.47 -14.65 22.41
CA ASN A 161 7.57 -14.61 21.45
C ASN A 161 8.37 -13.32 21.63
N MET A 162 9.61 -13.43 22.06
CA MET A 162 10.46 -12.28 22.37
C MET A 162 10.97 -11.53 21.13
N SER A 163 10.80 -12.05 19.93
CA SER A 163 11.09 -11.28 18.69
C SER A 163 10.26 -9.99 18.58
N ASP A 164 9.07 -10.01 19.20
CA ASP A 164 8.13 -8.89 19.19
C ASP A 164 8.26 -7.98 20.43
N TYR A 165 9.22 -8.25 21.32
CA TYR A 165 9.36 -7.53 22.59
C TYR A 165 10.79 -7.04 22.80
N ILE A 166 10.92 -6.07 23.69
CA ILE A 166 12.22 -5.58 24.17
C ILE A 166 12.24 -5.69 25.68
N ILE A 167 13.33 -6.25 26.25
CA ILE A 167 13.55 -6.27 27.68
C ILE A 167 13.88 -4.85 28.15
N THR A 168 13.08 -4.33 29.07
CA THR A 168 13.16 -2.95 29.54
C THR A 168 13.80 -2.80 30.89
N SER A 169 13.78 -3.85 31.72
CA SER A 169 14.54 -3.91 33.00
C SER A 169 14.90 -5.34 33.33
N ALA A 170 15.97 -5.55 34.08
CA ALA A 170 16.38 -6.86 34.58
C ALA A 170 17.09 -6.73 35.92
N ASN A 171 16.81 -7.65 36.82
CA ASN A 171 17.46 -7.76 38.14
C ASN A 171 17.78 -9.20 38.46
N LEU A 172 18.96 -9.42 39.02
CA LEU A 172 19.43 -10.73 39.48
C LEU A 172 19.88 -10.61 40.92
N GLU A 173 19.52 -11.57 41.74
CA GLU A 173 20.01 -11.75 43.13
C GLU A 173 20.38 -13.21 43.35
N VAL A 174 21.63 -13.47 43.70
CA VAL A 174 22.14 -14.81 43.96
C VAL A 174 22.92 -14.81 45.26
N ILE A 175 22.57 -15.76 46.13
CA ILE A 175 23.23 -15.92 47.44
C ILE A 175 23.92 -17.27 47.50
N PHE A 176 25.16 -17.29 47.95
CA PHE A 176 25.91 -18.51 48.21
C PHE A 176 26.39 -18.58 49.65
N ASN A 177 26.78 -19.78 50.05
CA ASN A 177 27.37 -20.09 51.35
C ASN A 177 28.44 -21.16 51.16
N ALA A 178 29.53 -21.09 51.92
CA ALA A 178 30.59 -22.09 51.88
C ALA A 178 31.10 -22.41 53.27
N THR A 179 31.39 -23.70 53.51
CA THR A 179 32.03 -24.17 54.75
C THR A 179 33.04 -25.24 54.39
N VAL A 180 34.25 -25.08 54.88
CA VAL A 180 35.38 -25.97 54.68
C VAL A 180 35.98 -26.32 56.03
N THR A 181 36.22 -27.60 56.28
CA THR A 181 36.97 -28.08 57.42
C THR A 181 38.35 -28.49 56.95
N VAL A 182 39.34 -27.79 57.39
CA VAL A 182 40.74 -28.00 57.02
C VAL A 182 41.44 -28.96 57.99
N SER A 183 42.44 -29.66 57.50
CA SER A 183 43.38 -30.38 58.36
C SER A 183 44.09 -29.46 59.36
N PRO A 184 44.47 -29.88 60.53
CA PRO A 184 45.28 -29.13 61.47
C PRO A 184 46.59 -28.77 60.80
N HIS A 185 46.81 -27.52 60.56
CA HIS A 185 47.98 -27.00 59.89
C HIS A 185 49.16 -26.87 60.89
N ASP A 186 50.30 -27.46 60.58
CA ASP A 186 51.51 -27.41 61.43
C ASP A 186 52.33 -26.12 61.22
N GLY A 187 51.65 -24.98 61.22
CA GLY A 187 52.32 -23.67 61.32
C GLY A 187 52.75 -22.96 60.09
N GLY A 188 51.84 -22.23 59.49
CA GLY A 188 52.09 -21.14 58.60
C GLY A 188 52.13 -21.52 57.11
N GLY A 189 50.97 -21.47 56.48
CA GLY A 189 50.77 -21.68 55.05
C GLY A 189 51.82 -20.96 54.24
N ILE A 190 52.71 -21.71 53.74
CA ILE A 190 53.59 -21.30 52.67
C ILE A 190 53.65 -22.50 51.73
N ASP A 191 53.28 -22.24 50.52
CA ASP A 191 53.48 -23.09 49.40
C ASP A 191 54.76 -23.89 49.48
N ARG A 192 54.68 -25.18 49.23
CA ARG A 192 55.89 -26.01 49.12
C ARG A 192 56.82 -25.41 48.08
N GLU A 193 58.04 -25.11 48.51
CA GLU A 193 59.17 -24.92 47.60
C GLU A 193 59.35 -26.16 46.73
N GLY A 194 58.83 -26.17 45.55
CA GLY A 194 59.05 -27.27 44.64
C GLY A 194 58.02 -27.48 43.56
N ASP A 195 56.89 -26.90 43.64
CA ASP A 195 55.92 -26.94 42.53
C ASP A 195 56.36 -25.94 41.44
N VAL A 196 57.33 -26.40 40.64
CA VAL A 196 57.91 -25.66 39.56
C VAL A 196 56.90 -25.52 38.44
N GLY A 197 56.28 -24.39 38.35
CA GLY A 197 55.51 -24.06 37.16
C GLY A 197 54.11 -23.44 37.35
N LEU A 198 53.77 -23.09 38.58
CA LEU A 198 52.56 -22.31 38.85
C LEU A 198 52.97 -20.90 39.32
N ASP A 199 52.73 -19.92 38.50
CA ASP A 199 53.04 -18.51 38.79
C ASP A 199 52.06 -17.87 39.80
N ASP A 200 51.19 -18.63 40.44
CA ASP A 200 50.13 -18.11 41.31
C ASP A 200 49.96 -18.85 42.64
N TYR A 201 51.04 -18.85 43.40
CA TYR A 201 51.10 -19.40 44.76
C TYR A 201 50.38 -18.54 45.81
N SER A 202 49.73 -17.48 45.43
CA SER A 202 49.17 -16.53 46.38
C SER A 202 47.70 -16.80 46.71
N SER A 203 47.05 -17.77 46.04
CA SER A 203 45.60 -17.91 46.15
C SER A 203 45.11 -19.01 47.03
N GLY A 204 45.94 -20.00 47.40
CA GLY A 204 45.45 -21.13 48.21
C GLY A 204 44.22 -21.81 47.65
N ASP A 205 43.53 -22.57 48.47
CA ASP A 205 42.28 -23.21 48.11
C ASP A 205 41.12 -22.24 47.97
N PHE A 206 40.30 -22.43 46.96
CA PHE A 206 39.15 -21.58 46.74
C PHE A 206 38.00 -22.32 46.03
N ALA A 207 36.80 -21.77 46.15
CA ALA A 207 35.66 -22.16 45.33
C ALA A 207 35.13 -20.98 44.53
N ASP A 208 34.86 -21.22 43.26
CA ASP A 208 34.18 -20.28 42.37
C ASP A 208 32.70 -20.66 42.31
N PHE A 209 31.86 -19.70 42.62
CA PHE A 209 30.40 -19.76 42.43
C PHE A 209 30.02 -18.85 41.31
N TYR A 210 29.22 -19.34 40.36
CA TYR A 210 28.82 -18.52 39.20
C TYR A 210 27.47 -18.92 38.65
N VAL A 211 26.88 -17.96 37.93
CA VAL A 211 25.68 -18.14 37.14
C VAL A 211 25.97 -17.70 35.69
N LEU A 212 25.56 -18.55 34.74
CA LEU A 212 25.69 -18.28 33.32
C LEU A 212 24.30 -18.21 32.68
N ILE A 213 24.22 -17.45 31.61
CA ILE A 213 23.09 -17.49 30.64
C ILE A 213 23.64 -17.91 29.28
N SER A 214 22.89 -18.78 28.59
CA SER A 214 23.14 -19.19 27.22
C SER A 214 21.83 -19.33 26.45
N ASP A 215 21.93 -19.43 25.12
CA ASP A 215 20.84 -19.89 24.29
C ASP A 215 20.59 -21.38 24.45
N LEU A 216 19.45 -21.88 23.96
CA LEU A 216 19.06 -23.28 24.10
C LEU A 216 20.02 -24.23 23.39
N ASP A 217 20.56 -23.85 22.25
CA ASP A 217 21.39 -24.68 21.38
C ASP A 217 22.91 -24.48 21.66
N GLU A 218 23.26 -23.69 22.66
CA GLU A 218 24.65 -23.30 22.98
C GLU A 218 25.43 -22.76 21.75
N THR A 219 24.74 -22.06 20.88
CA THR A 219 25.36 -21.52 19.65
C THR A 219 26.19 -20.28 19.93
N PHE A 220 25.94 -19.61 21.04
CA PHE A 220 26.85 -18.59 21.58
C PHE A 220 27.51 -19.05 22.89
N GLU A 221 28.71 -18.56 23.16
CA GLU A 221 29.46 -18.91 24.34
C GLU A 221 28.71 -18.45 25.59
N PRO A 222 28.45 -19.34 26.58
CA PRO A 222 27.75 -18.99 27.81
C PRO A 222 28.41 -17.83 28.56
N ILE A 223 27.63 -16.83 28.95
CA ILE A 223 28.15 -15.60 29.57
C ILE A 223 27.89 -15.64 31.08
N ILE A 224 28.93 -15.36 31.89
CA ILE A 224 28.82 -15.21 33.34
C ILE A 224 28.07 -13.91 33.65
N ILE A 225 26.94 -14.04 34.36
CA ILE A 225 26.11 -12.90 34.79
C ILE A 225 26.23 -12.61 36.30
N ALA A 226 26.72 -13.54 37.07
CA ALA A 226 27.10 -13.34 38.46
C ALA A 226 28.21 -14.31 38.87
N SER A 227 29.15 -13.87 39.66
CA SER A 227 30.19 -14.73 40.17
C SER A 227 30.79 -14.21 41.46
N ASN A 228 31.34 -15.12 42.27
CA ASN A 228 32.17 -14.79 43.40
C ASN A 228 33.17 -15.91 43.64
N ARG A 229 34.36 -15.54 44.10
CA ARG A 229 35.39 -16.47 44.50
C ARG A 229 35.59 -16.34 46.03
N THR A 230 35.54 -17.46 46.72
CA THR A 230 36.05 -17.47 48.08
C THR A 230 37.57 -17.32 48.06
N SER A 231 38.14 -16.61 48.97
CA SER A 231 39.59 -16.53 49.14
C SER A 231 39.98 -17.32 50.42
N ASP A 232 41.14 -17.96 50.35
CA ASP A 232 41.82 -18.53 51.49
C ASP A 232 40.99 -19.55 52.32
N LEU A 233 40.05 -20.28 51.70
CA LEU A 233 39.39 -21.39 52.34
C LEU A 233 40.36 -22.57 52.50
N GLY A 234 40.42 -23.13 53.67
CA GLY A 234 41.26 -24.28 53.90
C GLY A 234 42.70 -23.96 54.29
N GLN A 235 43.08 -22.68 54.42
CA GLN A 235 44.47 -22.28 54.71
C GLN A 235 44.79 -22.08 56.21
N ASP A 236 43.80 -21.70 56.98
CA ASP A 236 44.03 -21.30 58.36
C ASP A 236 43.48 -22.28 59.40
N SER A 237 44.31 -22.62 60.36
CA SER A 237 43.85 -23.23 61.58
C SER A 237 43.19 -22.16 62.47
N PRO A 238 41.96 -22.41 62.93
CA PRO A 238 41.40 -23.68 63.28
C PRO A 238 40.41 -24.21 62.23
N ALA A 239 40.46 -25.43 62.07
CA ALA A 239 39.67 -26.49 61.54
C ALA A 239 38.36 -26.19 60.77
N VAL A 240 37.79 -25.03 60.80
CA VAL A 240 36.58 -24.71 60.05
C VAL A 240 36.65 -23.26 59.57
N ASP A 241 36.63 -23.10 58.28
CA ASP A 241 36.52 -21.81 57.65
C ASP A 241 35.15 -21.69 56.92
N SER A 242 34.54 -20.53 56.93
CA SER A 242 33.21 -20.36 56.38
C SER A 242 32.91 -19.00 55.82
N TYR A 243 32.21 -19.00 54.71
CA TYR A 243 31.54 -17.83 54.16
C TYR A 243 30.04 -17.97 54.51
N PRO A 244 29.50 -17.05 55.31
CA PRO A 244 28.05 -17.00 55.54
C PRO A 244 27.30 -16.64 54.26
N ASP A 245 25.98 -16.56 54.31
CA ASP A 245 25.16 -16.11 53.19
C ASP A 245 25.71 -14.80 52.59
N THR A 246 26.28 -14.91 51.42
CA THR A 246 27.01 -13.86 50.72
C THR A 246 26.44 -13.67 49.31
N PRO A 247 26.16 -12.46 48.83
CA PRO A 247 25.73 -12.25 47.47
C PRO A 247 26.86 -12.52 46.47
N LEU A 248 26.52 -13.04 45.29
CA LEU A 248 27.44 -13.03 44.16
C LEU A 248 27.59 -11.59 43.62
N ASN A 249 28.74 -11.33 43.01
CA ASN A 249 28.95 -10.08 42.26
C ASN A 249 28.22 -10.21 40.93
N GLU A 250 27.16 -9.44 40.76
CA GLU A 250 26.30 -9.43 39.59
C GLU A 250 26.81 -8.46 38.55
N VAL A 251 26.54 -8.74 37.29
CA VAL A 251 26.79 -7.76 36.20
C VAL A 251 25.82 -6.58 36.31
N PRO A 252 26.17 -5.39 35.77
CA PRO A 252 25.25 -4.27 35.67
C PRO A 252 23.97 -4.63 34.89
N GLU A 253 22.86 -3.96 35.21
CA GLU A 253 21.54 -4.21 34.60
C GLU A 253 21.56 -4.17 33.08
N ASP A 254 22.24 -3.18 32.48
CA ASP A 254 22.36 -3.03 31.03
C ASP A 254 23.09 -4.20 30.36
N VAL A 255 24.09 -4.77 31.06
CA VAL A 255 24.79 -5.98 30.62
C VAL A 255 23.88 -7.20 30.73
N LEU A 256 23.14 -7.34 31.83
CA LEU A 256 22.19 -8.43 32.02
C LEU A 256 21.09 -8.42 30.95
N ILE A 257 20.51 -7.24 30.64
CA ILE A 257 19.55 -7.05 29.56
C ILE A 257 20.15 -7.50 28.22
N SER A 258 21.39 -7.07 27.93
CA SER A 258 22.07 -7.44 26.69
C SER A 258 22.29 -8.94 26.56
N VAL A 259 22.69 -9.62 27.66
CA VAL A 259 22.90 -11.06 27.70
C VAL A 259 21.58 -11.83 27.49
N LEU A 260 20.51 -11.43 28.18
CA LEU A 260 19.18 -12.02 28.02
C LEU A 260 18.66 -11.86 26.59
N THR A 261 18.83 -10.66 26.02
CA THR A 261 18.43 -10.38 24.63
C THR A 261 19.18 -11.28 23.67
N THR A 262 20.51 -11.41 23.82
CA THR A 262 21.34 -12.26 22.95
C THR A 262 20.97 -13.74 23.09
N ALA A 263 20.67 -14.20 24.31
CA ALA A 263 20.27 -15.58 24.55
C ALA A 263 18.94 -15.94 23.86
N LEU A 264 18.07 -14.96 23.65
CA LEU A 264 16.76 -15.11 23.03
C LEU A 264 16.77 -14.84 21.50
N GLU A 265 17.90 -14.41 20.90
CA GLU A 265 17.98 -14.14 19.45
C GLU A 265 17.81 -15.40 18.58
N ASN A 266 18.20 -16.58 19.08
CA ASN A 266 18.15 -17.85 18.34
C ASN A 266 16.87 -18.66 18.60
N ASP A 267 16.31 -18.52 19.80
CA ASP A 267 15.03 -19.13 20.20
C ASP A 267 14.23 -18.06 20.94
N ASP A 268 13.26 -17.49 20.28
CA ASP A 268 12.44 -16.38 20.79
C ASP A 268 11.64 -16.71 22.07
N TYR A 269 11.62 -17.94 22.50
CA TYR A 269 10.87 -18.41 23.67
C TYR A 269 11.72 -18.91 24.81
N ASN A 270 12.97 -19.34 24.56
CA ASN A 270 13.73 -20.11 25.54
C ASN A 270 15.15 -19.57 25.70
N PHE A 271 15.62 -19.64 26.93
CA PHE A 271 17.04 -19.48 27.26
C PHE A 271 17.42 -20.46 28.42
N VAL A 272 18.70 -20.62 28.64
CA VAL A 272 19.21 -21.54 29.67
C VAL A 272 19.94 -20.76 30.74
N ILE A 273 19.60 -21.06 32.01
CA ILE A 273 20.37 -20.61 33.18
C ILE A 273 21.21 -21.79 33.64
N THR A 274 22.52 -21.53 33.89
CA THR A 274 23.45 -22.51 34.45
C THR A 274 23.98 -22.03 35.78
N LEU A 275 23.84 -22.83 36.81
CA LEU A 275 24.56 -22.66 38.10
C LEU A 275 25.83 -23.47 38.04
N GLY A 276 26.95 -22.91 38.55
CA GLY A 276 28.21 -23.62 38.59
C GLY A 276 28.94 -23.44 39.92
N ILE A 277 29.58 -24.52 40.38
CA ILE A 277 30.49 -24.51 41.50
C ILE A 277 31.76 -25.23 41.06
N ASP A 278 32.87 -24.50 41.06
CA ASP A 278 34.20 -25.02 40.75
C ASP A 278 35.03 -24.95 42.02
N ILE A 279 35.74 -26.03 42.38
CA ILE A 279 36.59 -26.12 43.55
C ILE A 279 38.04 -26.16 43.07
N TYR A 280 38.91 -25.47 43.72
CA TYR A 280 40.36 -25.56 43.53
C TYR A 280 40.99 -26.00 44.83
N CYS A 281 41.58 -27.19 44.81
CA CYS A 281 42.31 -27.79 45.92
C CYS A 281 43.76 -27.93 45.51
N GLU A 282 44.68 -27.48 46.32
CA GLU A 282 46.12 -27.72 46.12
C GLU A 282 46.83 -28.11 47.43
N ASP A 283 47.97 -28.73 47.30
CA ASP A 283 48.83 -29.11 48.39
C ASP A 283 49.48 -27.87 49.00
N ASN A 284 48.92 -27.34 50.04
CA ASN A 284 49.38 -26.15 50.76
C ASN A 284 49.89 -26.43 52.17
N GLU A 285 50.03 -27.71 52.58
CA GLU A 285 50.53 -28.15 53.89
C GLU A 285 51.82 -28.96 53.79
N ILE A 286 52.69 -28.86 54.80
CA ILE A 286 53.89 -29.71 54.93
C ILE A 286 53.48 -31.09 55.51
N GLY A 287 53.19 -32.05 54.69
CA GLY A 287 52.73 -33.38 55.13
C GLY A 287 51.68 -33.97 54.21
N VAL A 288 50.65 -34.49 54.78
CA VAL A 288 49.50 -34.93 54.00
C VAL A 288 48.43 -33.88 54.12
N ASP A 289 48.17 -33.21 53.07
CA ASP A 289 47.13 -32.22 53.01
C ASP A 289 45.78 -32.89 52.85
N GLN A 290 44.77 -32.40 53.60
CA GLN A 290 43.41 -32.93 53.57
C GLN A 290 42.40 -31.82 53.86
N ASP A 291 41.67 -31.40 52.84
CA ASP A 291 40.59 -30.45 52.99
C ASP A 291 39.26 -31.12 52.79
N ARG A 292 38.32 -30.78 53.61
CA ARG A 292 36.97 -31.26 53.54
C ARG A 292 36.02 -30.09 53.26
N TRP A 293 35.59 -29.99 52.04
CA TRP A 293 34.60 -29.03 51.56
C TRP A 293 33.22 -29.52 52.04
N ASP A 294 32.84 -29.15 53.24
CA ASP A 294 31.66 -29.69 53.93
C ASP A 294 30.36 -29.29 53.29
N SER A 295 30.27 -28.03 52.83
CA SER A 295 29.08 -27.52 52.14
C SER A 295 29.46 -26.30 51.31
N LEU A 296 29.34 -26.44 50.02
CA LEU A 296 29.42 -25.35 49.06
C LEU A 296 28.04 -25.25 48.40
N ILE A 297 27.33 -24.14 48.62
CA ILE A 297 25.92 -24.09 48.23
C ILE A 297 25.55 -22.74 47.62
N ILE A 298 24.92 -22.77 46.45
CA ILE A 298 24.13 -21.66 45.93
C ILE A 298 22.73 -21.78 46.50
N ARG A 299 22.37 -20.89 47.46
CA ARG A 299 21.14 -21.02 48.27
C ARG A 299 19.90 -20.47 47.58
N SER A 300 20.04 -19.39 46.85
CA SER A 300 18.92 -18.76 46.15
C SER A 300 19.36 -18.14 44.85
N LEU A 301 18.47 -18.14 43.89
CA LEU A 301 18.59 -17.40 42.65
C LEU A 301 17.25 -16.76 42.36
N ASN A 302 17.22 -15.43 42.24
CA ASN A 302 16.05 -14.67 41.83
C ASN A 302 16.44 -13.87 40.60
N LEU A 303 15.91 -14.20 39.44
CA LEU A 303 16.03 -13.44 38.22
C LEU A 303 14.66 -12.89 37.85
N THR A 304 14.56 -11.58 37.72
CA THR A 304 13.34 -10.91 37.26
C THR A 304 13.67 -9.97 36.10
N PHE A 305 12.82 -9.91 35.10
CA PHE A 305 12.94 -8.92 34.04
C PHE A 305 11.56 -8.56 33.49
N THR A 306 11.42 -7.32 33.04
CA THR A 306 10.24 -6.82 32.35
C THR A 306 10.52 -6.68 30.87
N TYR A 307 9.48 -6.86 30.07
CA TYR A 307 9.55 -6.73 28.62
C TYR A 307 8.29 -6.01 28.12
N THR A 308 8.47 -5.17 27.10
CA THR A 308 7.41 -4.37 26.50
C THR A 308 7.35 -4.65 25.01
N LYS A 309 6.13 -4.71 24.47
CA LYS A 309 5.92 -4.98 23.06
C LYS A 309 6.50 -3.88 22.17
N LYS A 310 7.20 -4.30 21.14
CA LYS A 310 7.79 -3.46 20.11
C LYS A 310 6.81 -3.33 18.94
N MET A 311 6.40 -2.12 18.64
CA MET A 311 5.63 -1.77 17.45
C MET A 311 6.57 -1.54 16.28
N ASN A 312 6.38 -2.28 15.19
CA ASN A 312 7.26 -2.23 14.04
C ASN A 312 7.00 -1.00 13.15
N GLN A 313 8.07 -0.35 12.68
CA GLN A 313 7.96 0.74 11.72
C GLN A 313 7.36 0.26 10.38
N PHE A 314 6.68 1.17 9.66
CA PHE A 314 6.04 0.93 8.37
C PHE A 314 4.84 -0.02 8.40
N THR A 315 4.39 -0.41 9.58
CA THR A 315 3.14 -1.16 9.77
C THR A 315 1.94 -0.26 9.47
N PHE A 316 0.94 -0.80 8.81
CA PHE A 316 -0.31 -0.10 8.60
C PHE A 316 -1.53 -1.04 8.60
N ALA A 317 -2.67 -0.47 8.94
CA ALA A 317 -3.98 -1.03 8.67
C ALA A 317 -4.81 -0.01 7.90
N GLU A 318 -5.62 -0.47 6.96
CA GLU A 318 -6.36 0.39 6.05
C GLU A 318 -7.79 -0.10 5.88
N TRP A 319 -8.75 0.75 6.23
CA TRP A 319 -10.15 0.55 5.83
C TRP A 319 -10.35 1.05 4.42
N ASN A 320 -10.77 0.17 3.52
CA ASN A 320 -11.02 0.53 2.13
C ASN A 320 -12.42 0.12 1.65
N GLN A 321 -12.95 0.91 0.73
CA GLN A 321 -14.22 0.66 0.07
C GLN A 321 -14.15 1.02 -1.41
N VAL A 322 -14.72 0.15 -2.25
CA VAL A 322 -15.03 0.50 -3.63
C VAL A 322 -16.35 1.26 -3.65
N ALA A 323 -16.26 2.54 -3.94
CA ALA A 323 -17.41 3.44 -3.99
C ALA A 323 -18.33 3.17 -5.18
N ASN A 324 -19.48 3.83 -5.23
CA ASN A 324 -20.40 3.75 -6.36
C ASN A 324 -19.75 4.34 -7.62
N GLN A 325 -20.05 3.75 -8.79
CA GLN A 325 -19.58 4.26 -10.06
C GLN A 325 -20.46 5.41 -10.57
N ILE A 326 -19.86 6.52 -10.99
CA ILE A 326 -20.56 7.61 -11.67
C ILE A 326 -20.68 7.23 -13.16
N LYS A 327 -21.87 6.78 -13.60
CA LYS A 327 -22.10 6.29 -14.94
C LYS A 327 -22.47 7.40 -15.90
N GLY A 328 -21.90 7.38 -17.09
CA GLY A 328 -22.26 8.24 -18.22
C GLY A 328 -21.07 9.00 -18.80
N SER A 329 -20.83 8.79 -20.08
CA SER A 329 -19.76 9.51 -20.83
C SER A 329 -20.00 11.02 -20.91
N ASN A 330 -21.22 11.47 -20.60
CA ASN A 330 -21.66 12.86 -20.66
C ASN A 330 -21.69 13.53 -19.28
N VAL A 331 -21.06 12.93 -18.28
CA VAL A 331 -21.04 13.43 -16.90
C VAL A 331 -19.79 14.27 -16.66
N GLN A 332 -19.97 15.46 -16.09
CA GLN A 332 -18.91 16.31 -15.60
C GLN A 332 -19.02 16.46 -14.08
N ILE A 333 -18.03 15.92 -13.36
CA ILE A 333 -17.94 16.11 -11.90
C ILE A 333 -17.59 17.58 -11.64
N THR A 334 -18.41 18.24 -10.84
CA THR A 334 -18.24 19.65 -10.49
C THR A 334 -17.58 19.84 -9.14
N GLN A 335 -17.88 18.96 -8.19
CA GLN A 335 -17.31 18.95 -6.85
C GLN A 335 -17.26 17.53 -6.32
N ALA A 336 -16.23 17.19 -5.53
CA ALA A 336 -16.16 15.96 -4.77
C ALA A 336 -15.41 16.22 -3.46
N THR A 337 -16.06 15.91 -2.34
CA THR A 337 -15.52 16.18 -1.00
C THR A 337 -15.61 14.91 -0.17
N LEU A 338 -14.48 14.46 0.33
CA LEU A 338 -14.36 13.35 1.29
C LEU A 338 -14.12 13.92 2.68
N ASN A 339 -14.77 13.37 3.69
CA ASN A 339 -14.46 13.68 5.09
C ASN A 339 -14.84 12.48 5.97
N PHE A 340 -14.39 12.50 7.23
CA PHE A 340 -14.72 11.52 8.24
C PHE A 340 -14.50 12.12 9.63
N ASP A 341 -15.05 11.48 10.65
CA ASP A 341 -14.78 11.80 12.03
C ASP A 341 -13.80 10.78 12.61
N HIS A 342 -12.94 11.22 13.50
CA HIS A 342 -11.97 10.37 14.17
C HIS A 342 -11.85 10.71 15.66
N LYS A 343 -11.41 9.74 16.45
CA LYS A 343 -10.98 9.91 17.84
C LYS A 343 -9.95 8.86 18.22
N ILE A 344 -9.29 9.08 19.34
CA ILE A 344 -8.43 8.10 20.02
C ILE A 344 -8.96 7.88 21.44
N ASN A 345 -8.77 6.67 22.01
CA ASN A 345 -9.26 6.40 23.37
C ASN A 345 -8.48 7.17 24.45
N GLU A 346 -7.22 7.56 24.17
CA GLU A 346 -6.36 8.33 25.06
C GLU A 346 -5.43 9.25 24.27
N SER A 347 -4.69 10.12 24.95
CA SER A 347 -3.78 11.06 24.30
C SER A 347 -2.55 10.35 23.74
N TRP A 348 -2.30 10.49 22.44
CA TRP A 348 -1.09 9.98 21.80
C TRP A 348 0.16 10.68 22.34
N ASN A 349 1.12 9.88 22.79
CA ASN A 349 2.43 10.42 23.16
C ASN A 349 3.29 10.70 21.92
N ALA A 350 3.42 11.97 21.56
CA ALA A 350 4.21 12.40 20.40
C ALA A 350 5.71 12.03 20.46
N LEU A 351 6.24 11.65 21.63
CA LEU A 351 7.63 11.20 21.76
C LEU A 351 7.82 9.75 21.33
N LEU A 352 6.75 8.93 21.37
CA LEU A 352 6.81 7.52 20.95
C LEU A 352 6.97 7.41 19.43
N SER A 353 6.06 8.03 18.69
CA SER A 353 6.10 8.04 17.24
C SER A 353 5.56 9.35 16.69
N PRO A 354 6.44 10.34 16.48
CA PRO A 354 6.05 11.69 16.04
C PRO A 354 5.57 11.73 14.59
N SER A 355 5.93 10.73 13.80
CA SER A 355 5.65 10.71 12.36
C SER A 355 4.45 9.85 11.99
N SER A 356 3.91 9.06 12.92
CA SER A 356 2.72 8.23 12.68
C SER A 356 1.47 9.05 12.41
N GLU A 357 0.64 8.59 11.47
CA GLU A 357 -0.41 9.42 10.89
C GLU A 357 -1.55 8.64 10.25
N PHE A 358 -2.70 9.26 10.12
CA PHE A 358 -3.70 8.85 9.14
C PHE A 358 -3.34 9.37 7.75
N ARG A 359 -3.44 8.50 6.77
CA ARG A 359 -3.29 8.78 5.34
C ARG A 359 -4.58 8.48 4.60
N LEU A 360 -4.94 9.34 3.68
CA LEU A 360 -6.05 9.10 2.77
C LEU A 360 -5.53 8.66 1.42
N ARG A 361 -6.12 7.61 0.86
CA ARG A 361 -5.77 7.11 -0.46
C ARG A 361 -7.03 7.03 -1.33
N ILE A 362 -6.96 7.65 -2.51
CA ILE A 362 -8.01 7.56 -3.52
C ILE A 362 -7.42 6.83 -4.72
N ASN A 363 -8.00 5.70 -5.07
CA ASN A 363 -7.38 4.71 -5.94
C ASN A 363 -5.99 4.36 -5.39
N ASP A 364 -4.92 4.47 -6.17
CA ASP A 364 -3.56 4.20 -5.72
C ASP A 364 -2.77 5.47 -5.35
N ASN A 365 -3.45 6.62 -5.18
CA ASN A 365 -2.80 7.90 -4.91
C ASN A 365 -3.11 8.37 -3.48
N PHE A 366 -2.06 8.60 -2.69
CA PHE A 366 -2.19 9.27 -1.40
C PHE A 366 -2.46 10.76 -1.60
N LEU A 367 -3.32 11.31 -0.73
CA LEU A 367 -3.48 12.76 -0.62
C LEU A 367 -2.24 13.36 0.08
N GLU A 368 -1.93 14.62 -0.25
CA GLU A 368 -0.81 15.32 0.38
C GLU A 368 -1.07 15.64 1.87
N ASP A 369 -2.32 15.85 2.23
CA ASP A 369 -2.73 16.15 3.60
C ASP A 369 -2.91 14.85 4.40
N SER A 370 -2.16 14.70 5.48
CA SER A 370 -2.29 13.62 6.47
C SER A 370 -2.62 14.18 7.86
N ILE A 371 -3.09 13.33 8.77
CA ILE A 371 -3.43 13.71 10.15
C ILE A 371 -2.46 13.00 11.08
N LYS A 372 -1.63 13.75 11.80
CA LYS A 372 -0.69 13.17 12.79
C LYS A 372 -1.45 12.59 13.97
N LEU A 373 -1.07 11.41 14.45
CA LEU A 373 -1.70 10.79 15.62
C LEU A 373 -1.60 11.67 16.87
N SER A 374 -0.54 12.44 17.00
CA SER A 374 -0.36 13.41 18.09
C SER A 374 -1.36 14.56 18.11
N THR A 375 -2.15 14.74 17.05
CA THR A 375 -3.21 15.77 16.97
C THR A 375 -4.60 15.20 17.24
N LEU A 376 -4.73 13.88 17.39
CA LEU A 376 -6.01 13.25 17.67
C LEU A 376 -6.51 13.61 19.07
N THR A 377 -7.82 13.70 19.21
CA THR A 377 -8.49 13.97 20.49
C THR A 377 -9.33 12.78 20.94
N THR A 378 -9.68 12.76 22.22
CA THR A 378 -10.50 11.69 22.80
C THR A 378 -11.99 11.82 22.48
N SER A 379 -12.39 12.89 21.81
CA SER A 379 -13.74 13.11 21.29
C SER A 379 -13.72 13.04 19.78
N PHE A 380 -14.81 12.61 19.15
CA PHE A 380 -14.91 12.64 17.70
C PHE A 380 -14.79 14.08 17.17
N GLU A 381 -13.87 14.24 16.21
CA GLU A 381 -13.65 15.48 15.47
C GLU A 381 -13.54 15.19 13.98
N GLN A 382 -13.96 16.17 13.16
CA GLN A 382 -13.82 16.06 11.72
C GLN A 382 -12.35 16.06 11.30
N ALA A 383 -12.00 15.18 10.41
CA ALA A 383 -10.64 15.05 9.85
C ALA A 383 -10.14 16.34 9.22
N LYS A 384 -11.05 17.10 8.57
CA LYS A 384 -10.72 18.39 7.96
C LYS A 384 -11.95 19.30 7.90
N VAL A 385 -11.80 20.53 8.33
CA VAL A 385 -12.86 21.54 8.17
C VAL A 385 -13.13 21.76 6.68
N GLY A 386 -14.38 21.48 6.24
CA GLY A 386 -14.78 21.56 4.83
C GLY A 386 -14.42 20.35 3.99
N GLY A 387 -13.73 19.36 4.56
CA GLY A 387 -13.34 18.11 3.90
C GLY A 387 -12.17 18.23 2.92
N TYR A 388 -11.80 17.10 2.32
CA TYR A 388 -10.74 16.98 1.33
C TYR A 388 -11.34 17.09 -0.07
N ASP A 389 -10.84 18.00 -0.90
CA ASP A 389 -11.22 18.07 -2.31
C ASP A 389 -10.53 16.96 -3.09
N ILE A 390 -11.31 15.99 -3.52
CA ILE A 390 -10.84 14.83 -4.28
C ILE A 390 -11.33 14.81 -5.73
N LYS A 391 -11.90 15.90 -6.21
CA LYS A 391 -12.49 16.00 -7.55
C LYS A 391 -11.55 15.51 -8.65
N ASN A 392 -10.26 15.85 -8.55
CA ASN A 392 -9.27 15.53 -9.58
C ASN A 392 -8.91 14.03 -9.67
N PHE A 393 -9.27 13.25 -8.65
CA PHE A 393 -9.04 11.81 -8.58
C PHE A 393 -10.20 10.99 -9.16
N LEU A 394 -11.35 11.62 -9.37
CA LEU A 394 -12.56 10.95 -9.84
C LEU A 394 -12.74 11.14 -11.36
N LYS A 395 -13.12 10.06 -12.02
CA LYS A 395 -13.49 10.07 -13.44
C LYS A 395 -14.81 9.37 -13.64
N PRO A 396 -15.69 9.89 -14.52
CA PRO A 396 -16.89 9.16 -14.91
C PRO A 396 -16.54 7.79 -15.52
N ASP A 397 -17.42 6.82 -15.30
CA ASP A 397 -17.32 5.42 -15.74
C ASP A 397 -16.16 4.60 -15.16
N ASP A 398 -15.27 5.21 -14.37
CA ASP A 398 -14.23 4.50 -13.64
C ASP A 398 -14.74 4.07 -12.24
N ASN A 399 -14.30 2.90 -11.80
CA ASN A 399 -14.39 2.53 -10.40
C ASN A 399 -13.34 3.29 -9.61
N PHE A 400 -13.69 3.72 -8.41
CA PHE A 400 -12.69 4.30 -7.52
C PHE A 400 -12.80 3.72 -6.12
N THR A 401 -11.66 3.66 -5.47
CA THR A 401 -11.50 3.15 -4.11
C THR A 401 -11.16 4.30 -3.19
N VAL A 402 -11.87 4.36 -2.08
CA VAL A 402 -11.55 5.25 -0.95
C VAL A 402 -10.93 4.41 0.14
N ALA A 403 -9.80 4.84 0.65
CA ALA A 403 -9.12 4.17 1.74
C ALA A 403 -8.66 5.18 2.81
N ILE A 404 -8.83 4.78 4.07
CA ILE A 404 -8.32 5.49 5.24
C ILE A 404 -7.31 4.55 5.88
N GLN A 405 -6.06 4.98 5.96
CA GLN A 405 -4.94 4.17 6.43
C GLN A 405 -4.38 4.75 7.72
N LEU A 406 -4.31 3.95 8.76
CA LEU A 406 -3.48 4.20 9.92
C LEU A 406 -2.07 3.69 9.62
N TYR A 407 -1.06 4.54 9.73
CA TYR A 407 0.32 4.23 9.38
C TYR A 407 1.27 4.55 10.52
N LEU A 408 2.01 3.54 10.97
CA LEU A 408 3.07 3.66 11.97
C LEU A 408 4.41 3.94 11.26
N ALA A 409 4.91 5.14 11.44
CA ALA A 409 6.11 5.59 10.72
C ALA A 409 7.40 5.23 11.43
N ASP A 410 7.37 5.09 12.74
CA ASP A 410 8.52 4.90 13.60
C ASP A 410 8.38 3.57 14.36
N GLU A 411 9.49 2.99 14.81
CA GLU A 411 9.51 1.89 15.77
C GLU A 411 9.42 2.46 17.18
N PHE A 412 8.58 1.89 18.03
CA PHE A 412 8.38 2.33 19.42
C PHE A 412 7.87 1.20 20.31
N LEU A 413 7.97 1.41 21.63
CA LEU A 413 7.42 0.48 22.62
C LEU A 413 6.02 0.91 23.02
N LEU A 414 5.13 -0.08 23.17
CA LEU A 414 3.76 0.12 23.60
C LEU A 414 3.39 -0.92 24.66
N ASP A 415 3.07 -0.44 25.86
CA ASP A 415 2.83 -1.24 27.05
C ASP A 415 1.35 -1.63 27.25
N HIS A 416 0.44 -1.05 26.45
CA HIS A 416 -0.99 -1.33 26.51
C HIS A 416 -1.69 -1.02 25.17
N ASP A 417 -2.91 -1.53 25.03
CA ASP A 417 -3.68 -1.34 23.80
C ASP A 417 -4.17 0.09 23.60
N ILE A 418 -3.99 0.63 22.39
CA ILE A 418 -4.56 1.89 21.97
C ILE A 418 -5.64 1.65 20.91
N ASN A 419 -6.83 2.24 21.09
CA ASN A 419 -7.91 2.19 20.13
C ASN A 419 -8.10 3.55 19.45
N ILE A 420 -8.06 3.55 18.11
CA ILE A 420 -8.33 4.71 17.27
C ILE A 420 -9.55 4.40 16.42
N SER A 421 -10.58 5.25 16.52
CA SER A 421 -11.86 5.04 15.86
C SER A 421 -12.07 6.04 14.73
N ILE A 422 -12.70 5.58 13.66
CA ILE A 422 -13.22 6.42 12.58
C ILE A 422 -14.72 6.17 12.42
N ASP A 423 -15.44 7.23 12.10
CA ASP A 423 -16.89 7.21 11.94
C ASP A 423 -17.34 8.25 10.90
N ASN A 424 -18.60 8.22 10.48
CA ASN A 424 -19.19 9.21 9.60
C ASN A 424 -18.35 9.49 8.34
N VAL A 425 -17.84 8.45 7.68
CA VAL A 425 -17.08 8.61 6.44
C VAL A 425 -18.03 8.92 5.31
N PHE A 426 -17.98 10.11 4.77
CA PHE A 426 -18.84 10.50 3.66
C PHE A 426 -18.05 11.04 2.47
N LEU A 427 -18.53 10.72 1.30
CA LEU A 427 -18.04 11.23 0.02
C LEU A 427 -19.19 11.91 -0.72
N ILE A 428 -19.22 13.21 -0.65
CA ILE A 428 -20.24 14.02 -1.31
C ILE A 428 -19.76 14.43 -2.70
N VAL A 429 -20.51 14.02 -3.71
CA VAL A 429 -20.22 14.34 -5.10
C VAL A 429 -21.34 15.16 -5.72
N SER A 430 -20.96 16.18 -6.46
CA SER A 430 -21.85 16.95 -7.33
C SER A 430 -21.39 16.84 -8.77
N TYR A 431 -22.32 16.59 -9.67
CA TYR A 431 -22.00 16.46 -11.10
C TYR A 431 -23.12 17.00 -11.98
N LYS A 432 -22.79 17.28 -13.23
CA LYS A 432 -23.73 17.68 -14.28
C LYS A 432 -23.73 16.63 -15.37
N GLU A 433 -24.92 16.29 -15.85
CA GLU A 433 -25.08 15.55 -17.08
C GLU A 433 -25.17 16.53 -18.26
N ILE A 434 -24.24 16.38 -19.20
CA ILE A 434 -24.17 17.18 -20.42
C ILE A 434 -24.83 16.36 -21.51
N PHE A 435 -26.06 16.72 -21.89
CA PHE A 435 -26.72 16.10 -23.03
C PHE A 435 -26.11 16.64 -24.31
N GLU A 436 -25.54 15.81 -25.16
CA GLU A 436 -25.20 16.18 -26.53
C GLU A 436 -26.46 16.66 -27.24
N ASP A 437 -26.35 17.75 -28.00
CA ASP A 437 -27.42 18.24 -28.89
C ASP A 437 -27.78 17.14 -29.91
N ILE A 438 -28.64 16.23 -29.54
CA ILE A 438 -29.26 15.29 -30.48
C ILE A 438 -30.19 16.15 -31.33
N ILE A 439 -29.83 16.38 -32.59
CA ILE A 439 -30.75 17.02 -33.56
C ILE A 439 -32.06 16.24 -33.50
N PRO A 440 -33.17 16.86 -33.04
CA PRO A 440 -34.42 16.12 -32.86
C PRO A 440 -34.82 15.49 -34.21
N GLU A 441 -35.27 14.24 -34.19
CA GLU A 441 -35.70 13.49 -35.40
C GLU A 441 -36.56 14.32 -36.38
N PRO A 442 -37.53 15.16 -35.92
CA PRO A 442 -38.28 16.04 -36.78
C PRO A 442 -37.44 17.03 -37.56
N LEU A 443 -36.34 17.51 -36.95
CA LEU A 443 -35.44 18.49 -37.61
C LEU A 443 -34.56 17.81 -38.65
N LEU A 444 -34.06 16.62 -38.37
CA LEU A 444 -33.32 15.78 -39.32
C LEU A 444 -34.21 15.44 -40.54
N PHE A 445 -35.45 15.03 -40.28
CA PHE A 445 -36.43 14.77 -41.32
C PHE A 445 -36.71 16.01 -42.16
N LEU A 446 -36.86 17.19 -41.56
CA LEU A 446 -37.06 18.46 -42.25
C LEU A 446 -35.86 18.83 -43.13
N ILE A 447 -34.63 18.65 -42.67
CA ILE A 447 -33.41 18.85 -43.45
C ILE A 447 -33.36 17.92 -44.67
N ILE A 448 -33.69 16.64 -44.48
CA ILE A 448 -33.73 15.66 -45.55
C ILE A 448 -34.83 16.03 -46.54
N LEU A 449 -36.03 16.42 -46.07
CA LEU A 449 -37.16 16.81 -46.90
C LEU A 449 -36.84 18.05 -47.76
N ILE A 450 -36.26 19.09 -47.15
CA ILE A 450 -35.84 20.32 -47.86
C ILE A 450 -34.78 19.99 -48.89
N SER A 451 -33.81 19.16 -48.56
CA SER A 451 -32.77 18.73 -49.51
C SER A 451 -33.36 17.96 -50.69
N ALA A 452 -34.32 17.10 -50.43
CA ALA A 452 -35.05 16.35 -51.47
C ALA A 452 -35.88 17.28 -52.42
N ILE A 453 -36.54 18.29 -51.82
CA ILE A 453 -37.30 19.30 -52.60
C ILE A 453 -36.36 20.12 -53.49
N ILE A 454 -35.24 20.57 -52.95
CA ILE A 454 -34.24 21.33 -53.72
C ILE A 454 -33.66 20.46 -54.85
N GLY A 455 -33.35 19.21 -54.56
CA GLY A 455 -32.88 18.24 -55.53
C GLY A 455 -33.92 17.99 -56.65
N ALA A 456 -35.19 17.77 -56.28
CA ALA A 456 -36.28 17.61 -57.24
C ALA A 456 -36.49 18.87 -58.11
N ALA A 457 -36.44 20.09 -57.54
CA ALA A 457 -36.54 21.34 -58.25
C ALA A 457 -35.38 21.55 -59.24
N ALA A 458 -34.16 21.20 -58.85
CA ALA A 458 -32.96 21.27 -59.70
C ALA A 458 -33.06 20.27 -60.87
N ILE A 459 -33.51 19.03 -60.63
CA ILE A 459 -33.72 18.04 -61.67
C ILE A 459 -34.86 18.48 -62.62
N GLY A 460 -35.98 18.99 -62.08
CA GLY A 460 -37.09 19.54 -62.87
C GLY A 460 -36.63 20.69 -63.74
N SER A 461 -35.87 21.67 -63.21
CA SER A 461 -35.31 22.79 -63.93
C SER A 461 -34.34 22.33 -65.03
N TYR A 462 -33.52 21.33 -64.74
CA TYR A 462 -32.60 20.74 -65.72
C TYR A 462 -33.37 20.09 -66.89
N LEU A 463 -34.43 19.29 -66.57
CA LEU A 463 -35.24 18.63 -67.56
C LEU A 463 -35.98 19.63 -68.45
N ILE A 464 -36.50 20.69 -67.87
CA ILE A 464 -37.12 21.81 -68.65
C ILE A 464 -36.11 22.49 -69.58
N ALA A 465 -34.95 22.84 -69.05
CA ALA A 465 -33.85 23.42 -69.82
C ALA A 465 -33.34 22.47 -70.90
N TYR A 466 -33.25 21.20 -70.62
CA TYR A 466 -32.88 20.17 -71.57
C TYR A 466 -33.93 20.07 -72.72
N GLN A 467 -35.21 20.01 -72.39
CA GLN A 467 -36.27 19.92 -73.36
C GLN A 467 -36.36 21.20 -74.23
N LEU A 468 -36.24 22.37 -73.62
CA LEU A 468 -36.44 23.65 -74.31
C LEU A 468 -35.19 24.11 -75.03
N VAL A 469 -34.02 23.86 -74.53
CA VAL A 469 -32.76 24.45 -74.99
C VAL A 469 -31.75 23.43 -75.50
N LEU A 470 -31.54 22.34 -74.80
CA LEU A 470 -30.43 21.39 -75.02
C LEU A 470 -30.81 20.22 -75.93
N LYS A 471 -32.06 19.75 -75.89
CA LYS A 471 -32.52 18.57 -76.64
C LYS A 471 -32.37 18.68 -78.15
N TYR A 472 -32.44 19.96 -78.68
CA TYR A 472 -32.28 20.23 -80.14
C TYR A 472 -31.21 21.31 -80.30
N PRO A 473 -30.05 20.98 -80.87
CA PRO A 473 -29.04 22.00 -81.25
C PRO A 473 -29.64 23.10 -82.14
N LYS A 474 -29.07 24.30 -82.05
CA LYS A 474 -29.55 25.48 -82.79
C LYS A 474 -29.78 25.19 -84.29
N SER A 475 -28.95 24.35 -84.88
CA SER A 475 -29.04 23.86 -86.23
C SER A 475 -30.34 23.11 -86.51
N VAL A 476 -30.67 22.11 -85.60
CA VAL A 476 -31.88 21.31 -85.76
C VAL A 476 -33.16 22.14 -85.56
N ARG A 477 -33.11 23.10 -84.63
CA ARG A 477 -34.24 24.04 -84.42
C ARG A 477 -34.47 24.96 -85.69
N LYS A 478 -33.40 25.41 -86.33
CA LYS A 478 -33.49 26.16 -87.57
C LYS A 478 -34.09 25.30 -88.69
N VAL A 479 -33.65 24.07 -88.84
CA VAL A 479 -34.17 23.15 -89.85
C VAL A 479 -35.66 22.79 -89.60
N ARG A 480 -36.08 22.61 -88.37
CA ARG A 480 -37.50 22.37 -88.02
C ARG A 480 -38.35 23.63 -88.32
N LYS A 481 -37.86 24.81 -87.98
CA LYS A 481 -38.57 26.08 -88.38
C LYS A 481 -38.69 26.19 -89.87
N PHE A 482 -37.64 25.93 -90.63
CA PHE A 482 -37.61 25.99 -92.09
C PHE A 482 -38.58 24.94 -92.67
N ARG A 483 -38.60 23.73 -92.15
CA ARG A 483 -39.60 22.69 -92.56
C ARG A 483 -41.05 23.14 -92.34
N LYS A 484 -41.31 23.80 -91.22
CA LYS A 484 -42.65 24.30 -90.89
C LYS A 484 -43.06 25.47 -91.81
N THR A 485 -42.11 26.36 -92.21
CA THR A 485 -42.34 27.43 -93.17
C THR A 485 -42.57 26.87 -94.57
N LEU A 486 -41.78 25.85 -94.97
CA LEU A 486 -42.00 25.20 -96.28
C LEU A 486 -43.36 24.49 -96.35
N LYS A 487 -43.82 23.86 -95.27
CA LYS A 487 -45.12 23.19 -95.23
C LYS A 487 -46.28 24.15 -95.26
N ASN A 488 -46.09 25.43 -94.90
CA ASN A 488 -47.14 26.43 -94.90
C ASN A 488 -47.11 27.31 -96.13
N GLN A 489 -46.12 27.15 -97.06
CA GLN A 489 -46.08 27.89 -98.34
C GLN A 489 -46.95 27.16 -99.39
N LYS A 490 -48.10 27.74 -99.68
CA LYS A 490 -49.04 27.25 -100.70
C LYS A 490 -48.62 27.65 -102.14
N ASN A 491 -47.33 27.85 -102.43
CA ASN A 491 -46.93 28.28 -103.77
C ASN A 491 -46.35 27.09 -104.56
N PRO A 492 -47.04 26.69 -105.69
CA PRO A 492 -46.73 25.45 -106.41
C PRO A 492 -45.55 25.52 -107.38
N ARG A 493 -44.85 26.64 -107.47
CA ARG A 493 -43.82 26.91 -108.52
C ARG A 493 -42.36 26.52 -108.16
N VAL A 494 -42.08 25.96 -107.01
CA VAL A 494 -40.74 25.48 -106.65
C VAL A 494 -40.75 23.95 -106.67
N SER A 495 -39.82 23.37 -107.46
CA SER A 495 -39.78 21.94 -107.65
C SER A 495 -39.45 21.23 -106.31
N VAL A 496 -39.93 19.99 -106.09
CA VAL A 496 -39.67 19.20 -104.89
C VAL A 496 -38.16 18.89 -104.73
N LEU A 497 -37.43 18.83 -105.88
CA LEU A 497 -36.00 18.58 -105.91
C LEU A 497 -35.20 19.78 -105.35
N ASP A 498 -35.56 20.98 -105.75
CA ASP A 498 -34.92 22.23 -105.29
C ASP A 498 -35.15 22.42 -103.76
N ARG A 499 -36.33 22.13 -103.30
CA ARG A 499 -36.63 22.20 -101.86
C ARG A 499 -35.86 21.18 -101.09
N LYS A 500 -35.64 19.96 -101.61
CA LYS A 500 -34.87 18.93 -101.01
C LYS A 500 -33.37 19.26 -100.97
N SER A 501 -32.84 19.76 -102.08
CA SER A 501 -31.45 20.25 -102.20
C SER A 501 -31.12 21.35 -101.18
N ASP A 502 -31.96 22.37 -101.11
CA ASP A 502 -31.78 23.48 -100.14
C ASP A 502 -31.86 23.03 -98.69
N PHE A 503 -32.73 22.06 -98.44
CA PHE A 503 -32.83 21.47 -97.12
C PHE A 503 -31.57 20.63 -96.74
N GLU A 504 -31.09 19.80 -97.62
CA GLU A 504 -29.90 18.95 -97.40
C GLU A 504 -28.63 19.81 -97.27
N ASN A 505 -28.48 20.83 -98.06
CA ASN A 505 -27.37 21.78 -98.00
C ASN A 505 -27.37 22.54 -96.65
N SER A 506 -28.52 22.99 -96.21
CA SER A 506 -28.68 23.67 -94.91
C SER A 506 -28.41 22.74 -93.76
N TYR A 507 -28.86 21.47 -93.84
CA TYR A 507 -28.62 20.45 -92.83
C TYR A 507 -27.15 20.06 -92.74
N LYS A 508 -26.46 19.82 -93.87
CA LYS A 508 -25.00 19.56 -93.92
C LYS A 508 -24.17 20.69 -93.34
N LYS A 509 -24.55 21.94 -93.61
CA LYS A 509 -23.82 23.12 -93.14
C LYS A 509 -23.94 23.30 -91.62
N GLU A 510 -25.06 22.99 -91.02
CA GLU A 510 -25.27 23.10 -89.56
C GLU A 510 -24.72 21.87 -88.79
N THR A 511 -24.76 20.66 -89.35
CA THR A 511 -24.18 19.48 -88.78
C THR A 511 -22.63 19.55 -88.81
N SER A 512 -22.03 20.09 -89.81
CA SER A 512 -20.57 20.32 -89.93
C SER A 512 -20.05 21.35 -88.89
N LYS A 513 -20.91 22.33 -88.52
CA LYS A 513 -20.58 23.27 -87.46
C LYS A 513 -20.66 22.67 -86.07
N SER A 514 -21.58 21.78 -85.84
CA SER A 514 -21.74 21.08 -84.51
C SER A 514 -20.67 20.04 -84.28
N SER A 515 -20.14 19.35 -85.29
CA SER A 515 -19.04 18.40 -85.16
C SER A 515 -17.67 19.03 -84.83
N ARG A 516 -17.49 20.35 -85.10
CA ARG A 516 -16.27 21.09 -84.73
C ARG A 516 -16.20 21.52 -83.27
N LEU A 517 -17.32 21.47 -82.52
CA LEU A 517 -17.39 21.84 -81.10
C LEU A 517 -17.20 20.68 -80.14
N LEU A 518 -17.06 19.45 -80.66
CA LEU A 518 -16.89 18.22 -79.84
C LEU A 518 -15.47 17.63 -79.83
N LYS A 519 -14.42 18.50 -80.00
CA LYS A 519 -13.06 18.05 -79.71
C LYS A 519 -12.81 18.17 -78.21
N VAL A 520 -13.02 17.09 -77.55
CA VAL A 520 -12.68 16.83 -76.13
C VAL A 520 -11.17 16.82 -75.97
N HIS A 521 -10.66 17.64 -75.11
CA HIS A 521 -9.25 17.55 -74.67
C HIS A 521 -9.03 16.27 -73.91
N PRO A 522 -7.95 15.49 -74.12
CA PRO A 522 -7.63 14.32 -73.36
C PRO A 522 -7.13 14.72 -71.95
N MET A 523 -7.76 14.17 -70.92
CA MET A 523 -7.27 14.27 -69.54
C MET A 523 -5.95 13.52 -69.41
N LYS A 524 -4.91 14.19 -68.92
CA LYS A 524 -3.65 13.58 -68.51
C LYS A 524 -3.83 12.89 -67.17
N ASN A 525 -3.76 11.55 -67.15
CA ASN A 525 -3.61 10.76 -65.95
C ASN A 525 -2.27 11.04 -65.29
N LYS A 526 -2.26 11.51 -64.04
CA LYS A 526 -1.11 11.47 -63.14
C LYS A 526 -1.12 10.20 -62.34
N PRO A 527 0.03 9.50 -62.15
CA PRO A 527 0.09 8.30 -61.34
C PRO A 527 0.09 8.66 -59.85
N ILE A 528 -0.67 7.85 -59.07
CA ILE A 528 -0.73 7.87 -57.61
C ILE A 528 0.49 7.15 -57.08
N THR A 529 1.34 7.84 -56.34
CA THR A 529 2.45 7.23 -55.57
C THR A 529 1.93 6.82 -54.21
N GLU A 530 1.91 5.50 -53.94
CA GLU A 530 1.77 4.96 -52.61
C GLU A 530 2.97 5.33 -51.73
N LYS A 531 2.71 5.94 -50.58
CA LYS A 531 3.68 6.00 -49.49
C LYS A 531 3.28 4.96 -48.44
N ARG A 532 4.10 3.90 -48.34
CA ARG A 532 4.15 2.99 -47.18
C ARG A 532 4.65 3.78 -45.98
N LEU A 533 3.94 3.64 -44.87
CA LEU A 533 4.43 3.93 -43.51
C LEU A 533 5.06 2.67 -42.94
N ILE A 534 6.23 2.87 -42.43
CA ILE A 534 6.86 1.98 -41.44
C ILE A 534 6.57 2.55 -40.06
#